data_8bbb4242cdade93079b8bc73a9040481
#
_entry.id   8bbb4242cdade93079b8bc73a9040481
#
_cell.length_a   1.000
_cell.length_b   1.000
_cell.length_c   1.000
_cell.angle_alpha   90.00
_cell.angle_beta   90.00
_cell.angle_gamma   90.00
#
_symmetry.space_group_name_H-M   'P 1'
#
loop_
_entity.id
_entity.type
_entity.pdbx_description
1 polymer ?
#
loop_
_entity_poly.entity_id
_entity_poly.type
_entity_poly.pdbx_seq_one_letter_code
_entity_poly.pdbx_strand_id
1 'polypeptide(L)'
;MEKLLVSRCLLGHKVRYDGGAHGPFDLLQRWQEEGRIVALCPEVAGGLPTPRPPAEIPGGQGAQVLDGSQPVLTNLGEDVTAAFVAGAEIALQLVRQHGLRVAVLKARSPSCGNTHNYDGSFSGTLVDGEGVTAALLRRAGVRVFNESQLAEAAAELTRLERHDG
;
A
#
# COMPACT_ATOMS: atom_id res chain seq x y z
N MET A 1 12.81 11.13 15.62
CA MET A 1 11.53 10.39 15.60
C MET A 1 11.37 9.70 14.25
N GLU A 2 11.17 8.40 14.26
CA GLU A 2 11.06 7.61 13.03
C GLU A 2 9.78 7.97 12.26
N LYS A 3 9.91 8.22 10.95
CA LYS A 3 8.77 8.48 10.06
C LYS A 3 8.36 7.22 9.32
N LEU A 4 7.14 7.21 8.80
CA LEU A 4 6.59 6.05 8.09
C LEU A 4 5.73 6.48 6.91
N LEU A 5 5.60 5.57 5.94
CA LEU A 5 4.71 5.72 4.80
C LEU A 5 3.33 5.18 5.18
N VAL A 6 2.25 5.90 4.85
CA VAL A 6 0.88 5.48 5.15
C VAL A 6 -0.01 5.68 3.94
N SER A 7 -0.84 4.67 3.63
CA SER A 7 -1.87 4.79 2.59
C SER A 7 -2.83 5.94 2.91
N ARG A 8 -2.99 6.86 1.97
CA ARG A 8 -3.81 8.07 2.18
C ARG A 8 -5.26 7.77 2.56
N CYS A 9 -5.84 6.68 2.03
CA CYS A 9 -7.21 6.31 2.38
C CYS A 9 -7.39 5.98 3.87
N LEU A 10 -6.32 5.56 4.55
CA LEU A 10 -6.37 5.27 5.99
C LEU A 10 -6.36 6.55 6.84
N LEU A 11 -6.05 7.70 6.24
CA LEU A 11 -6.02 9.01 6.90
C LEU A 11 -7.30 9.81 6.67
N GLY A 12 -8.34 9.18 6.12
CA GLY A 12 -9.61 9.85 5.80
C GLY A 12 -9.63 10.54 4.44
N HIS A 13 -8.59 10.41 3.62
CA HIS A 13 -8.59 10.94 2.25
C HIS A 13 -9.44 10.04 1.34
N LYS A 14 -10.29 10.66 0.50
CA LYS A 14 -11.24 9.95 -0.37
C LYS A 14 -10.57 9.53 -1.67
N VAL A 15 -9.59 8.64 -1.59
CA VAL A 15 -8.75 8.22 -2.73
C VAL A 15 -8.90 6.73 -3.10
N ARG A 16 -9.81 6.00 -2.43
CA ARG A 16 -10.13 4.63 -2.82
C ARG A 16 -10.78 4.62 -4.22
N TYR A 17 -10.79 3.45 -4.85
CA TYR A 17 -11.36 3.30 -6.21
C TYR A 17 -12.80 3.80 -6.31
N ASP A 18 -13.58 3.72 -5.23
CA ASP A 18 -14.98 4.17 -5.15
C ASP A 18 -15.12 5.62 -4.67
N GLY A 19 -14.01 6.35 -4.45
CA GLY A 19 -13.99 7.70 -3.90
C GLY A 19 -14.19 7.75 -2.40
N GLY A 20 -14.18 6.61 -1.71
CA GLY A 20 -14.33 6.52 -0.26
C GLY A 20 -13.01 6.61 0.51
N ALA A 21 -13.11 6.49 1.82
CA ALA A 21 -11.98 6.50 2.75
C ALA A 21 -12.18 5.43 3.82
N HIS A 22 -11.13 5.20 4.59
CA HIS A 22 -11.15 4.35 5.78
C HIS A 22 -10.82 5.17 7.03
N GLY A 23 -11.12 4.61 8.17
CA GLY A 23 -10.84 5.24 9.45
C GLY A 23 -12.09 5.80 10.11
N PRO A 24 -11.92 6.62 11.16
CA PRO A 24 -10.65 7.10 11.70
C PRO A 24 -9.88 6.01 12.46
N PHE A 25 -8.55 6.18 12.50
CA PHE A 25 -7.66 5.35 13.30
C PHE A 25 -6.88 6.26 14.25
N ASP A 26 -7.11 6.16 15.55
CA ASP A 26 -6.56 7.09 16.55
C ASP A 26 -5.04 7.15 16.52
N LEU A 27 -4.39 6.00 16.37
CA LEU A 27 -2.92 5.94 16.33
C LEU A 27 -2.35 6.65 15.10
N LEU A 28 -2.99 6.49 13.94
CA LEU A 28 -2.58 7.20 12.72
C LEU A 28 -2.77 8.70 12.87
N GLN A 29 -3.86 9.15 13.48
CA GLN A 29 -4.10 10.57 13.75
C GLN A 29 -3.01 11.14 14.64
N ARG A 30 -2.61 10.41 15.68
CA ARG A 30 -1.55 10.82 16.59
C ARG A 30 -0.22 10.98 15.85
N TRP A 31 0.16 10.00 15.04
CA TRP A 31 1.39 10.06 14.24
C TRP A 31 1.37 11.22 13.24
N GLN A 32 0.20 11.51 12.68
CA GLN A 32 0.04 12.64 11.77
C GLN A 32 0.26 13.97 12.50
N GLU A 33 -0.29 14.12 13.70
CA GLU A 33 -0.08 15.31 14.54
C GLU A 33 1.39 15.48 14.94
N GLU A 34 2.10 14.37 15.11
CA GLU A 34 3.53 14.37 15.42
C GLU A 34 4.42 14.63 14.19
N GLY A 35 3.84 14.80 13.02
CA GLY A 35 4.59 15.03 11.78
C GLY A 35 5.36 13.80 11.27
N ARG A 36 4.93 12.59 11.63
CA ARG A 36 5.65 11.35 11.32
C ARG A 36 5.21 10.69 10.01
N ILE A 37 4.10 11.12 9.43
CA ILE A 37 3.49 10.42 8.30
C ILE A 37 3.86 11.05 6.97
N VAL A 38 4.34 10.22 6.04
CA VAL A 38 4.41 10.51 4.61
C VAL A 38 3.25 9.76 3.96
N ALA A 39 2.29 10.51 3.42
CA ALA A 39 1.04 9.93 2.89
C ALA A 39 1.13 9.71 1.38
N LEU A 40 0.60 8.58 0.90
CA LEU A 40 0.57 8.27 -0.53
C LEU A 40 -0.59 7.33 -0.84
N CYS A 41 -1.26 7.55 -1.97
CA CYS A 41 -2.06 6.54 -2.63
C CYS A 41 -1.32 6.12 -3.90
N PRO A 42 -0.70 4.92 -3.95
CA PRO A 42 0.07 4.51 -5.12
C PRO A 42 -0.76 4.45 -6.41
N GLU A 43 -2.03 4.07 -6.32
CA GLU A 43 -2.90 3.99 -7.51
C GLU A 43 -3.14 5.38 -8.11
N VAL A 44 -3.44 6.38 -7.29
CA VAL A 44 -3.62 7.76 -7.74
C VAL A 44 -2.29 8.35 -8.22
N ALA A 45 -1.22 8.11 -7.50
CA ALA A 45 0.12 8.58 -7.87
C ALA A 45 0.56 8.00 -9.22
N GLY A 46 0.17 6.76 -9.53
CA GLY A 46 0.45 6.09 -10.81
C GLY A 46 -0.41 6.60 -11.96
N GLY A 47 -1.35 7.50 -11.71
CA GLY A 47 -2.16 8.14 -12.75
C GLY A 47 -3.60 7.68 -12.84
N LEU A 48 -4.07 6.83 -11.92
CA LEU A 48 -5.46 6.37 -11.96
C LEU A 48 -6.41 7.41 -11.38
N PRO A 49 -7.60 7.60 -11.98
CA PRO A 49 -8.58 8.55 -11.47
C PRO A 49 -9.30 8.03 -10.22
N THR A 50 -10.02 8.93 -9.54
CA THR A 50 -10.93 8.60 -8.45
C THR A 50 -12.30 9.19 -8.77
N PRO A 51 -13.41 8.42 -8.81
CA PRO A 51 -13.45 6.97 -8.71
C PRO A 51 -12.91 6.25 -9.95
N ARG A 52 -12.67 4.95 -9.81
CA ARG A 52 -12.17 4.10 -10.90
C ARG A 52 -12.72 2.68 -10.76
N PRO A 53 -12.74 1.88 -11.84
CA PRO A 53 -13.14 0.49 -11.74
C PRO A 53 -12.24 -0.28 -10.77
N PRO A 54 -12.77 -1.25 -10.01
CA PRO A 54 -11.94 -2.11 -9.16
C PRO A 54 -11.00 -2.95 -10.02
N ALA A 55 -9.79 -3.22 -9.50
CA ALA A 55 -8.78 -4.01 -10.19
C ALA A 55 -8.31 -5.16 -9.30
N GLU A 56 -7.90 -6.26 -9.94
CA GLU A 56 -7.32 -7.43 -9.27
C GLU A 56 -6.15 -7.97 -10.07
N ILE A 57 -5.31 -8.73 -9.39
CA ILE A 57 -4.17 -9.42 -10.03
C ILE A 57 -4.55 -10.88 -10.21
N PRO A 58 -4.51 -11.45 -11.43
CA PRO A 58 -4.69 -12.89 -11.60
C PRO A 58 -3.70 -13.66 -10.71
N GLY A 59 -4.22 -14.50 -9.81
CA GLY A 59 -3.43 -15.20 -8.81
C GLY A 59 -3.04 -14.39 -7.58
N GLY A 60 -3.32 -13.08 -7.54
CA GLY A 60 -3.13 -12.23 -6.35
C GLY A 60 -1.69 -11.89 -5.98
N GLN A 61 -0.70 -12.10 -6.86
CA GLN A 61 0.72 -11.97 -6.53
C GLN A 61 1.35 -10.72 -7.18
N GLY A 62 1.51 -9.64 -6.39
CA GLY A 62 2.16 -8.42 -6.86
C GLY A 62 3.60 -8.62 -7.31
N ALA A 63 4.32 -9.59 -6.73
CA ALA A 63 5.67 -9.95 -7.16
C ALA A 63 5.69 -10.38 -8.64
N GLN A 64 4.68 -11.11 -9.10
CA GLN A 64 4.57 -11.53 -10.50
C GLN A 64 4.26 -10.36 -11.43
N VAL A 65 3.56 -9.33 -10.93
CA VAL A 65 3.35 -8.09 -11.69
C VAL A 65 4.68 -7.36 -11.87
N LEU A 66 5.48 -7.25 -10.82
CA LEU A 66 6.81 -6.63 -10.89
C LEU A 66 7.74 -7.39 -11.84
N ASP A 67 7.62 -8.71 -11.90
CA ASP A 67 8.44 -9.56 -12.77
C ASP A 67 7.93 -9.58 -14.22
N GLY A 68 6.78 -8.95 -14.50
CA GLY A 68 6.20 -8.89 -15.85
C GLY A 68 5.43 -10.13 -16.25
N SER A 69 5.16 -11.07 -15.32
CA SER A 69 4.50 -12.35 -15.66
C SER A 69 2.98 -12.32 -15.46
N GLN A 70 2.45 -11.35 -14.74
CA GLN A 70 1.01 -11.19 -14.54
C GLN A 70 0.61 -9.71 -14.66
N PRO A 71 -0.56 -9.43 -15.25
CA PRO A 71 -1.09 -8.06 -15.34
C PRO A 71 -1.90 -7.69 -14.10
N VAL A 72 -2.23 -6.40 -13.98
CA VAL A 72 -3.32 -5.91 -13.14
C VAL A 72 -4.47 -5.53 -14.07
N LEU A 73 -5.64 -6.13 -13.85
CA LEU A 73 -6.81 -5.95 -14.72
C LEU A 73 -7.99 -5.38 -13.92
N THR A 74 -8.74 -4.48 -14.55
CA THR A 74 -10.02 -4.02 -14.01
C THR A 74 -11.10 -5.07 -14.24
N ASN A 75 -12.25 -4.90 -13.56
CA ASN A 75 -13.42 -5.76 -13.77
C ASN A 75 -14.01 -5.64 -15.18
N LEU A 76 -13.60 -4.61 -15.94
CA LEU A 76 -13.99 -4.41 -17.34
C LEU A 76 -12.94 -4.99 -18.31
N GLY A 77 -11.90 -5.65 -17.79
CA GLY A 77 -10.85 -6.26 -18.61
C GLY A 77 -9.76 -5.30 -19.06
N GLU A 78 -9.74 -4.07 -18.57
CA GLU A 78 -8.70 -3.09 -18.91
C GLU A 78 -7.41 -3.40 -18.19
N ASP A 79 -6.28 -3.32 -18.89
CA ASP A 79 -4.95 -3.51 -18.32
C ASP A 79 -4.47 -2.18 -17.72
N VAL A 80 -4.28 -2.18 -16.40
CA VAL A 80 -3.80 -1.02 -15.63
C VAL A 80 -2.45 -1.29 -14.99
N THR A 81 -1.72 -2.29 -15.48
CA THR A 81 -0.42 -2.72 -14.94
C THR A 81 0.58 -1.57 -14.85
N ALA A 82 0.71 -0.77 -15.91
CA ALA A 82 1.68 0.33 -15.95
C ALA A 82 1.43 1.34 -14.84
N ALA A 83 0.17 1.67 -14.57
CA ALA A 83 -0.19 2.61 -13.49
C ALA A 83 0.15 2.04 -12.11
N PHE A 84 -0.10 0.75 -11.89
CA PHE A 84 0.24 0.10 -10.61
C PHE A 84 1.74 0.02 -10.39
N VAL A 85 2.52 -0.30 -11.42
CA VAL A 85 3.98 -0.34 -11.33
C VAL A 85 4.54 1.07 -11.12
N ALA A 86 4.04 2.07 -11.85
CA ALA A 86 4.47 3.47 -11.69
C ALA A 86 4.18 3.97 -10.27
N GLY A 87 3.01 3.65 -9.71
CA GLY A 87 2.66 4.00 -8.34
C GLY A 87 3.55 3.35 -7.31
N ALA A 88 3.91 2.09 -7.51
CA ALA A 88 4.85 1.39 -6.63
C ALA A 88 6.24 2.02 -6.67
N GLU A 89 6.72 2.41 -7.85
CA GLU A 89 8.01 3.09 -8.02
C GLU A 89 8.03 4.45 -7.34
N ILE A 90 6.93 5.21 -7.40
CA ILE A 90 6.79 6.50 -6.69
C ILE A 90 6.87 6.27 -5.18
N ALA A 91 6.21 5.22 -4.67
CA ALA A 91 6.29 4.86 -3.26
C ALA A 91 7.73 4.55 -2.84
N LEU A 92 8.47 3.81 -3.67
CA LEU A 92 9.87 3.50 -3.41
C LEU A 92 10.74 4.76 -3.41
N GLN A 93 10.50 5.71 -4.32
CA GLN A 93 11.20 7.00 -4.33
C GLN A 93 10.99 7.77 -3.03
N LEU A 94 9.74 7.83 -2.52
CA LEU A 94 9.43 8.48 -1.25
C LEU A 94 10.14 7.81 -0.08
N VAL A 95 10.16 6.49 -0.07
CA VAL A 95 10.87 5.71 0.96
C VAL A 95 12.35 6.08 0.99
N ARG A 96 12.99 6.13 -0.17
CA ARG A 96 14.42 6.49 -0.29
C ARG A 96 14.67 7.94 0.06
N GLN A 97 13.83 8.85 -0.42
CA GLN A 97 13.96 10.28 -0.20
C GLN A 97 13.85 10.65 1.29
N HIS A 98 12.95 10.00 2.03
CA HIS A 98 12.69 10.28 3.43
C HIS A 98 13.34 9.29 4.39
N GLY A 99 14.06 8.29 3.89
CA GLY A 99 14.69 7.27 4.73
C GLY A 99 13.69 6.42 5.51
N LEU A 100 12.55 6.08 4.90
CA LEU A 100 11.48 5.35 5.58
C LEU A 100 11.79 3.86 5.67
N ARG A 101 11.55 3.27 6.83
CA ARG A 101 11.78 1.84 7.07
C ARG A 101 10.50 1.07 7.42
N VAL A 102 9.40 1.80 7.63
CA VAL A 102 8.09 1.24 8.01
C VAL A 102 7.02 1.84 7.11
N ALA A 103 6.07 1.00 6.70
CA ALA A 103 4.88 1.42 5.97
C ALA A 103 3.64 0.76 6.56
N VAL A 104 2.54 1.52 6.62
CA VAL A 104 1.21 1.01 6.95
C VAL A 104 0.33 1.21 5.74
N LEU A 105 -0.02 0.13 5.07
CA LEU A 105 -0.73 0.14 3.80
C LEU A 105 -2.08 -0.55 3.94
N LYS A 106 -3.05 -0.14 3.11
CA LYS A 106 -4.41 -0.71 3.13
C LYS A 106 -4.38 -2.18 2.75
N ALA A 107 -4.93 -3.03 3.62
CA ALA A 107 -5.04 -4.47 3.37
C ALA A 107 -5.90 -4.77 2.14
N ARG A 108 -5.62 -5.89 1.47
CA ARG A 108 -6.39 -6.48 0.36
C ARG A 108 -6.41 -5.65 -0.93
N SER A 109 -5.68 -4.56 -0.99
CA SER A 109 -5.54 -3.76 -2.21
C SER A 109 -4.56 -4.46 -3.17
N PRO A 110 -4.79 -4.44 -4.49
CA PRO A 110 -3.81 -4.98 -5.45
C PRO A 110 -2.51 -4.18 -5.47
N SER A 111 -2.50 -2.95 -4.96
CA SER A 111 -1.29 -2.16 -4.76
C SER A 111 -0.69 -2.37 -3.36
N CYS A 112 -1.50 -2.23 -2.32
CA CYS A 112 -1.06 -2.05 -0.93
C CYS A 112 -1.19 -3.27 -0.03
N GLY A 113 -1.94 -4.30 -0.43
CA GLY A 113 -2.16 -5.49 0.41
C GLY A 113 -0.85 -6.18 0.77
N ASN A 114 -0.65 -6.49 2.06
CA ASN A 114 0.63 -7.06 2.52
C ASN A 114 0.56 -8.54 2.85
N THR A 115 -0.63 -9.12 3.01
CA THR A 115 -0.80 -10.54 3.36
C THR A 115 -1.73 -11.28 2.40
N HIS A 116 -2.82 -10.66 1.99
CA HIS A 116 -3.84 -11.28 1.14
C HIS A 116 -4.26 -10.34 0.03
N ASN A 117 -4.61 -10.91 -1.11
CA ASN A 117 -5.18 -10.22 -2.25
C ASN A 117 -6.30 -11.03 -2.86
N TYR A 118 -7.16 -10.39 -3.63
CA TYR A 118 -8.16 -11.08 -4.43
C TYR A 118 -7.49 -11.81 -5.59
N ASP A 119 -8.08 -12.95 -6.01
CA ASP A 119 -7.45 -13.90 -6.93
C ASP A 119 -7.56 -13.54 -8.42
N GLY A 120 -8.22 -12.43 -8.74
CA GLY A 120 -8.41 -12.00 -10.12
C GLY A 120 -9.74 -12.40 -10.74
N SER A 121 -10.55 -13.20 -10.04
CA SER A 121 -11.85 -13.66 -10.54
C SER A 121 -12.99 -12.67 -10.31
N PHE A 122 -12.76 -11.63 -9.52
CA PHE A 122 -13.78 -10.66 -9.06
C PHE A 122 -14.94 -11.33 -8.33
N SER A 123 -14.65 -12.41 -7.62
CA SER A 123 -15.65 -13.21 -6.87
C SER A 123 -15.57 -13.02 -5.36
N GLY A 124 -14.67 -12.15 -4.88
CA GLY A 124 -14.42 -11.97 -3.45
C GLY A 124 -13.51 -13.04 -2.86
N THR A 125 -12.88 -13.88 -3.67
CA THR A 125 -11.98 -14.93 -3.22
C THR A 125 -10.60 -14.36 -2.93
N LEU A 126 -10.12 -14.52 -1.68
CA LEU A 126 -8.80 -14.09 -1.23
C LEU A 126 -7.80 -15.23 -1.32
N VAL A 127 -6.56 -14.89 -1.68
CA VAL A 127 -5.41 -15.79 -1.67
C VAL A 127 -4.26 -15.10 -0.91
N ASP A 128 -3.30 -15.89 -0.43
CA ASP A 128 -2.09 -15.31 0.14
C ASP A 128 -1.32 -14.57 -0.95
N GLY A 129 -0.88 -13.36 -0.67
CA GLY A 129 -0.14 -12.57 -1.64
C GLY A 129 -0.01 -11.11 -1.24
N GLU A 130 0.94 -10.44 -1.86
CA GLU A 130 1.19 -9.01 -1.66
C GLU A 130 0.76 -8.22 -2.88
N GLY A 131 0.28 -6.98 -2.66
CA GLY A 131 0.06 -6.03 -3.74
C GLY A 131 1.38 -5.57 -4.36
N VAL A 132 1.30 -4.89 -5.49
CA VAL A 132 2.49 -4.47 -6.26
C VAL A 132 3.40 -3.56 -5.44
N THR A 133 2.85 -2.54 -4.78
CA THR A 133 3.60 -1.62 -3.93
C THR A 133 4.18 -2.32 -2.70
N ALA A 134 3.36 -3.12 -2.01
CA ALA A 134 3.81 -3.86 -0.83
C ALA A 134 5.00 -4.78 -1.16
N ALA A 135 4.93 -5.48 -2.28
CA ALA A 135 6.01 -6.37 -2.73
C ALA A 135 7.30 -5.59 -3.03
N LEU A 136 7.20 -4.45 -3.73
CA LEU A 136 8.37 -3.65 -4.08
C LEU A 136 9.03 -3.05 -2.83
N LEU A 137 8.25 -2.52 -1.90
CA LEU A 137 8.78 -1.95 -0.65
C LEU A 137 9.42 -3.03 0.23
N ARG A 138 8.81 -4.20 0.32
CA ARG A 138 9.39 -5.32 1.08
C ARG A 138 10.74 -5.75 0.49
N ARG A 139 10.84 -5.83 -0.84
CA ARG A 139 12.12 -6.13 -1.53
C ARG A 139 13.21 -5.10 -1.20
N ALA A 140 12.81 -3.85 -0.95
CA ALA A 140 13.72 -2.77 -0.59
C ALA A 140 14.06 -2.71 0.91
N GLY A 141 13.56 -3.67 1.71
CA GLY A 141 13.85 -3.76 3.14
C GLY A 141 12.88 -3.01 4.04
N VAL A 142 11.78 -2.49 3.51
CA VAL A 142 10.75 -1.82 4.30
C VAL A 142 9.87 -2.86 5.00
N ARG A 143 9.59 -2.67 6.29
CA ARG A 143 8.61 -3.47 7.03
C ARG A 143 7.21 -2.94 6.72
N VAL A 144 6.38 -3.78 6.11
CA VAL A 144 5.03 -3.39 5.66
C VAL A 144 3.98 -4.01 6.57
N PHE A 145 3.13 -3.17 7.14
CA PHE A 145 2.00 -3.54 7.98
C PHE A 145 0.71 -3.06 7.35
N ASN A 146 -0.43 -3.58 7.80
CA ASN A 146 -1.74 -3.07 7.40
C ASN A 146 -2.46 -2.42 8.58
N GLU A 147 -3.67 -1.90 8.33
CA GLU A 147 -4.46 -1.18 9.34
C GLU A 147 -4.89 -2.06 10.53
N SER A 148 -4.83 -3.38 10.40
CA SER A 148 -5.10 -4.32 11.50
C SER A 148 -3.85 -4.61 12.35
N GLN A 149 -2.70 -4.10 11.93
CA GLN A 149 -1.40 -4.40 12.54
C GLN A 149 -0.74 -3.13 13.11
N LEU A 150 -1.54 -2.14 13.51
CA LEU A 150 -1.01 -0.85 14.00
C LEU A 150 -0.16 -1.01 15.26
N ALA A 151 -0.53 -1.92 16.17
CA ALA A 151 0.27 -2.18 17.37
C ALA A 151 1.65 -2.75 17.02
N GLU A 152 1.71 -3.62 16.03
CA GLU A 152 2.97 -4.20 15.55
C GLU A 152 3.83 -3.15 14.85
N ALA A 153 3.22 -2.26 14.07
CA ALA A 153 3.91 -1.14 13.44
C ALA A 153 4.48 -0.19 14.50
N ALA A 154 3.72 0.11 15.55
CA ALA A 154 4.18 0.95 16.66
C ALA A 154 5.38 0.33 17.38
N ALA A 155 5.35 -0.98 17.61
CA ALA A 155 6.47 -1.70 18.23
C ALA A 155 7.73 -1.62 17.36
N GLU A 156 7.59 -1.76 16.04
CA GLU A 156 8.72 -1.66 15.12
C GLU A 156 9.31 -0.24 15.09
N LEU A 157 8.46 0.80 15.08
CA LEU A 157 8.93 2.18 15.14
C LEU A 157 9.75 2.42 16.42
N THR A 158 9.27 1.93 17.56
CA THR A 158 9.96 2.05 18.84
C THR A 158 11.30 1.32 18.81
N ARG A 159 11.33 0.10 18.24
CA ARG A 159 12.54 -0.67 18.10
C ARG A 159 13.60 0.06 17.28
N LEU A 160 13.20 0.65 16.15
CA LEU A 160 14.10 1.39 15.27
C LEU A 160 14.65 2.65 15.96
N GLU A 161 13.81 3.37 16.71
CA GLU A 161 14.24 4.56 17.44
C GLU A 161 15.25 4.22 18.53
N ARG A 162 15.12 3.08 19.22
CA ARG A 162 16.05 2.63 20.24
C ARG A 162 17.42 2.26 19.66
N HIS A 163 17.43 1.67 18.46
CA HIS A 163 18.68 1.27 17.80
C HIS A 163 19.43 2.44 17.19
N ASP A 164 18.69 3.50 16.80
CA ASP A 164 19.29 4.71 16.21
C ASP A 164 19.69 5.74 17.27
N GLY A 165 19.13 5.63 18.43
CA GLY A 165 19.41 6.53 19.55
C GLY A 165 20.36 5.93 20.54
#